data_26a5dfc69b47c83c2f4980aa869e50d4
#
_entry.id   26a5dfc69b47c83c2f4980aa869e50d4
#
_cell.length_a   1.000
_cell.length_b   1.000
_cell.length_c   1.000
_cell.angle_alpha   90.00
_cell.angle_beta   90.00
_cell.angle_gamma   90.00
#
_symmetry.space_group_name_H-M   'P 1'
#
loop_
_entity.id
_entity.type
_entity.pdbx_description
1 polymer ?
#
loop_
_entity_poly.entity_id
_entity_poly.type
_entity_poly.pdbx_seq_one_letter_code
_entity_poly.pdbx_strand_id
1 'polypeptide(L)'
;MNITASKEDYLKAILHLKEKNGYVRATDVAEVLSVKKPSVSIAFGKLAADDLITVHENHQVDLTKAGYDIAAKINHSYETVKQFLCSIGVPEKVAEHDACRVEHYLSQESVVSIGGLVGELSLIHISEPTRH
;
A
#
# COMPACT_ATOMS: atom_id res chain seq x y z
N MET A 1 1.49 13.19 -13.38
CA MET A 1 0.62 12.09 -13.77
C MET A 1 -0.43 11.87 -12.70
N ASN A 2 -1.69 11.90 -13.08
CA ASN A 2 -2.77 11.52 -12.18
C ASN A 2 -2.92 10.01 -12.18
N ILE A 3 -2.82 9.41 -11.02
CA ILE A 3 -2.99 7.98 -10.87
C ILE A 3 -4.26 7.71 -10.06
N THR A 4 -5.07 6.77 -10.52
CA THR A 4 -6.32 6.42 -9.86
C THR A 4 -6.07 5.52 -8.65
N ALA A 5 -7.00 5.48 -7.70
CA ALA A 5 -6.92 4.58 -6.54
C ALA A 5 -6.80 3.12 -6.99
N SER A 6 -7.48 2.73 -8.07
CA SER A 6 -7.39 1.37 -8.61
C SER A 6 -5.98 1.03 -9.09
N LYS A 7 -5.33 1.94 -9.83
CA LYS A 7 -3.94 1.73 -10.27
C LYS A 7 -2.99 1.65 -9.08
N GLU A 8 -3.21 2.47 -8.06
CA GLU A 8 -2.42 2.43 -6.83
C GLU A 8 -2.57 1.10 -6.10
N ASP A 9 -3.78 0.55 -6.05
CA ASP A 9 -4.03 -0.76 -5.46
C ASP A 9 -3.24 -1.86 -6.17
N TYR A 10 -3.18 -1.82 -7.51
CA TYR A 10 -2.39 -2.77 -8.28
C TYR A 10 -0.90 -2.65 -7.96
N LEU A 11 -0.38 -1.43 -7.90
CA LEU A 11 1.04 -1.20 -7.58
C LEU A 11 1.38 -1.69 -6.17
N LYS A 12 0.51 -1.42 -5.22
CA LYS A 12 0.67 -1.87 -3.83
C LYS A 12 0.65 -3.40 -3.75
N ALA A 13 -0.28 -4.04 -4.46
CA ALA A 13 -0.37 -5.51 -4.50
C ALA A 13 0.90 -6.13 -5.10
N ILE A 14 1.42 -5.54 -6.17
CA ILE A 14 2.65 -6.01 -6.80
C ILE A 14 3.82 -5.90 -5.83
N LEU A 15 3.96 -4.78 -5.14
CA LEU A 15 5.03 -4.59 -4.15
C LEU A 15 4.93 -5.64 -3.05
N HIS A 16 3.74 -5.82 -2.48
CA HIS A 16 3.51 -6.78 -1.41
C HIS A 16 3.85 -8.22 -1.85
N LEU A 17 3.38 -8.61 -3.02
CA LEU A 17 3.62 -9.95 -3.56
C LEU A 17 5.11 -10.18 -3.88
N LYS A 18 5.79 -9.15 -4.38
CA LYS A 18 7.22 -9.25 -4.66
C LYS A 18 8.01 -9.48 -3.37
N GLU A 19 7.67 -8.78 -2.31
CA GLU A 19 8.31 -8.93 -1.01
C GLU A 19 8.02 -10.30 -0.39
N LYS A 20 6.79 -10.78 -0.56
CA LYS A 20 6.37 -12.06 0.02
C LYS A 20 6.90 -13.26 -0.74
N ASN A 21 6.82 -13.26 -2.06
CA ASN A 21 7.10 -14.43 -2.90
C ASN A 21 8.39 -14.33 -3.72
N GLY A 22 8.93 -13.13 -3.91
CA GLY A 22 10.08 -12.90 -4.77
C GLY A 22 9.74 -12.75 -6.25
N TYR A 23 8.49 -13.01 -6.64
CA TYR A 23 8.00 -12.85 -8.01
C TYR A 23 6.50 -12.52 -7.98
N VAL A 24 6.00 -11.98 -9.09
CA VAL A 24 4.59 -11.58 -9.18
C VAL A 24 4.03 -12.00 -10.54
N ARG A 25 2.89 -12.67 -10.52
CA ARG A 25 2.13 -13.05 -11.71
C ARG A 25 0.72 -12.45 -11.66
N ALA A 26 0.09 -12.35 -12.83
CA ALA A 26 -1.28 -11.84 -12.92
C ALA A 26 -2.26 -12.60 -12.03
N THR A 27 -2.12 -13.93 -11.95
CA THR A 27 -2.98 -14.76 -11.11
C THR A 27 -2.87 -14.41 -9.64
N ASP A 28 -1.66 -14.09 -9.16
CA ASP A 28 -1.43 -13.71 -7.77
C ASP A 28 -2.11 -12.38 -7.45
N VAL A 29 -2.01 -11.41 -8.36
CA VAL A 29 -2.64 -10.10 -8.20
C VAL A 29 -4.16 -10.21 -8.24
N ALA A 30 -4.68 -11.04 -9.16
CA ALA A 30 -6.13 -11.27 -9.25
C ALA A 30 -6.68 -11.81 -7.94
N GLU A 31 -5.96 -12.74 -7.32
CA GLU A 31 -6.36 -13.33 -6.05
C GLU A 31 -6.33 -12.31 -4.91
N VAL A 32 -5.24 -11.54 -4.80
CA VAL A 32 -5.10 -10.53 -3.74
C VAL A 32 -6.18 -9.46 -3.84
N LEU A 33 -6.47 -9.00 -5.05
CA LEU A 33 -7.44 -7.91 -5.25
C LEU A 33 -8.87 -8.39 -5.44
N SER A 34 -9.09 -9.71 -5.47
CA SER A 34 -10.42 -10.31 -5.69
C SER A 34 -11.04 -9.82 -7.00
N VAL A 35 -10.24 -9.78 -8.05
CA VAL A 35 -10.67 -9.40 -9.39
C VAL A 35 -10.40 -10.54 -10.37
N LYS A 36 -11.01 -10.46 -11.54
CA LYS A 36 -10.82 -11.48 -12.58
C LYS A 36 -9.51 -11.22 -13.34
N LYS A 37 -8.90 -12.31 -13.81
CA LYS A 37 -7.63 -12.25 -14.54
C LYS A 37 -7.67 -11.31 -15.76
N PRO A 38 -8.72 -11.26 -16.59
CA PRO A 38 -8.78 -10.29 -17.68
C PRO A 38 -8.65 -8.84 -17.23
N SER A 39 -9.23 -8.50 -16.08
CA SER A 39 -9.11 -7.16 -15.50
C SER A 39 -7.67 -6.84 -15.15
N VAL A 40 -6.93 -7.82 -14.61
CA VAL A 40 -5.52 -7.66 -14.26
C VAL A 40 -4.70 -7.41 -15.53
N SER A 41 -4.97 -8.17 -16.60
CA SER A 41 -4.25 -8.02 -17.88
C SER A 41 -4.43 -6.61 -18.46
N ILE A 42 -5.65 -6.08 -18.40
CA ILE A 42 -5.94 -4.72 -18.84
C ILE A 42 -5.18 -3.70 -17.99
N ALA A 43 -5.23 -3.87 -16.67
CA ALA A 43 -4.54 -2.97 -15.75
C ALA A 43 -3.02 -3.02 -15.96
N PHE A 44 -2.46 -4.20 -16.15
CA PHE A 44 -1.03 -4.35 -16.42
C PHE A 44 -0.63 -3.65 -17.72
N GLY A 45 -1.46 -3.74 -18.75
CA GLY A 45 -1.21 -3.03 -20.00
C GLY A 45 -1.13 -1.52 -19.80
N LYS A 46 -2.05 -0.98 -19.01
CA LYS A 46 -2.07 0.47 -18.71
C LYS A 46 -0.89 0.89 -17.85
N LEU A 47 -0.55 0.10 -16.85
CA LEU A 47 0.59 0.39 -15.97
C LEU A 47 1.91 0.32 -16.73
N ALA A 48 2.06 -0.66 -17.63
CA ALA A 48 3.24 -0.78 -18.45
C ALA A 48 3.35 0.40 -19.43
N ALA A 49 2.23 0.84 -19.99
CA ALA A 49 2.20 2.01 -20.87
C ALA A 49 2.59 3.29 -20.13
N ASP A 50 2.27 3.38 -18.86
CA ASP A 50 2.65 4.51 -17.97
C ASP A 50 4.07 4.34 -17.40
N ASP A 51 4.78 3.30 -17.79
CA ASP A 51 6.13 3.01 -17.31
C ASP A 51 6.24 2.80 -15.79
N LEU A 52 5.20 2.21 -15.22
CA LEU A 52 5.15 1.92 -13.78
C LEU A 52 5.47 0.47 -13.47
N ILE A 53 5.31 -0.42 -14.43
CA ILE A 53 5.70 -1.83 -14.32
C ILE A 53 6.40 -2.29 -15.59
N THR A 54 7.17 -3.38 -15.46
CA THR A 54 7.75 -4.10 -16.58
C THR A 54 7.13 -5.49 -16.61
N VAL A 55 6.60 -5.89 -17.75
CA VAL A 55 6.09 -7.24 -17.99
C VAL A 55 7.16 -8.03 -18.71
N HIS A 56 7.64 -9.10 -18.09
CA HIS A 56 8.69 -9.94 -18.66
C HIS A 56 8.15 -11.01 -19.61
N GLU A 57 9.02 -11.61 -20.40
CA GLU A 57 8.62 -12.67 -21.34
C GLU A 57 7.97 -13.86 -20.66
N ASN A 58 8.38 -14.17 -19.42
CA ASN A 58 7.81 -15.25 -18.63
C ASN A 58 6.49 -14.87 -17.95
N HIS A 59 5.90 -13.74 -18.34
CA HIS A 59 4.64 -13.20 -17.78
C HIS A 59 4.73 -12.73 -16.32
N GLN A 60 5.92 -12.71 -15.75
CA GLN A 60 6.12 -12.10 -14.44
C GLN A 60 6.25 -10.58 -14.58
N VAL A 61 5.89 -9.86 -13.54
CA VAL A 61 5.95 -8.40 -13.55
C VAL A 61 6.82 -7.89 -12.42
N ASP A 62 7.46 -6.75 -12.66
CA ASP A 62 8.21 -6.01 -11.66
C ASP A 62 7.81 -4.55 -11.70
N LEU A 63 7.95 -3.87 -10.57
CA LEU A 63 7.77 -2.43 -10.52
C LEU A 63 9.00 -1.74 -11.12
N THR A 64 8.76 -0.68 -11.88
CA THR A 64 9.84 0.25 -12.22
C THR A 64 10.14 1.08 -10.97
N LYS A 65 11.19 1.90 -11.01
CA LYS A 65 11.48 2.81 -9.90
C LYS A 65 10.28 3.73 -9.62
N ALA A 66 9.65 4.26 -10.67
CA ALA A 66 8.49 5.12 -10.52
C ALA A 66 7.32 4.39 -9.88
N GLY A 67 7.05 3.16 -10.30
CA GLY A 67 6.00 2.33 -9.72
C GLY A 67 6.29 2.00 -8.26
N TYR A 68 7.52 1.66 -7.95
CA TYR A 68 7.95 1.39 -6.58
C TYR A 68 7.75 2.61 -5.68
N ASP A 69 8.15 3.79 -6.14
CA ASP A 69 8.02 5.00 -5.34
C ASP A 69 6.56 5.30 -4.99
N ILE A 70 5.66 5.10 -5.94
CA ILE A 70 4.21 5.27 -5.71
C ILE A 70 3.71 4.23 -4.71
N ALA A 71 4.03 2.96 -4.92
CA ALA A 71 3.59 1.87 -4.05
C ALA A 71 4.10 2.06 -2.63
N ALA A 72 5.36 2.46 -2.48
CA ALA A 72 5.97 2.69 -1.17
C ALA A 72 5.29 3.84 -0.42
N LYS A 73 4.93 4.92 -1.11
CA LYS A 73 4.21 6.04 -0.50
C LYS A 73 2.83 5.61 -0.01
N ILE A 74 2.11 4.85 -0.82
CA ILE A 74 0.78 4.35 -0.45
C ILE A 74 0.89 3.44 0.77
N ASN A 75 1.86 2.53 0.77
CA ASN A 75 2.07 1.64 1.90
C ASN A 75 2.45 2.42 3.17
N HIS A 76 3.27 3.45 3.05
CA HIS A 76 3.63 4.30 4.17
C HIS A 76 2.41 5.03 4.73
N SER A 77 1.57 5.57 3.88
CA SER A 77 0.31 6.23 4.30
C SER A 77 -0.59 5.25 5.03
N TYR A 78 -0.74 4.04 4.50
CA TYR A 78 -1.53 2.99 5.12
C TYR A 78 -1.01 2.66 6.53
N GLU A 79 0.28 2.37 6.67
CA GLU A 79 0.86 2.00 7.95
C GLU A 79 0.75 3.14 8.97
N THR A 80 0.98 4.36 8.53
CA THR A 80 0.89 5.54 9.40
C THR A 80 -0.51 5.73 9.94
N VAL A 81 -1.53 5.67 9.09
CA VAL A 81 -2.93 5.82 9.52
C VAL A 81 -3.35 4.66 10.41
N LYS A 82 -2.99 3.44 10.04
CA LYS A 82 -3.31 2.26 10.84
C LYS A 82 -2.73 2.39 12.25
N GLN A 83 -1.46 2.74 12.36
CA GLN A 83 -0.79 2.90 13.65
C GLN A 83 -1.45 4.00 14.49
N PHE A 84 -1.80 5.11 13.86
CA PHE A 84 -2.47 6.20 14.55
C PHE A 84 -3.81 5.75 15.12
N LEU A 85 -4.63 5.12 14.30
CA LEU A 85 -5.95 4.65 14.74
C LEU A 85 -5.84 3.63 15.88
N CYS A 86 -4.92 2.68 15.77
CA CYS A 86 -4.67 1.71 16.84
C CYS A 86 -4.22 2.39 18.13
N SER A 87 -3.38 3.42 18.04
CA SER A 87 -2.87 4.12 19.20
C SER A 87 -3.93 4.91 19.95
N ILE A 88 -5.04 5.27 19.31
CA ILE A 88 -6.16 5.95 19.97
C ILE A 88 -7.31 5.01 20.31
N GLY A 89 -7.10 3.70 20.19
CA GLY A 89 -8.04 2.70 20.66
C GLY A 89 -8.93 2.06 19.60
N VAL A 90 -8.71 2.34 18.33
CA VAL A 90 -9.48 1.69 17.26
C VAL A 90 -9.01 0.23 17.11
N PRO A 91 -9.93 -0.74 17.09
CA PRO A 91 -9.56 -2.14 16.91
C PRO A 91 -8.76 -2.35 15.62
N GLU A 92 -7.79 -3.25 15.66
CA GLU A 92 -6.85 -3.44 14.56
C GLU A 92 -7.53 -3.67 13.21
N LYS A 93 -8.54 -4.53 13.16
CA LYS A 93 -9.22 -4.82 11.88
C LYS A 93 -9.97 -3.61 11.33
N VAL A 94 -10.55 -2.81 12.20
CA VAL A 94 -11.22 -1.56 11.79
C VAL A 94 -10.19 -0.56 11.29
N ALA A 95 -9.07 -0.44 12.00
CA ALA A 95 -7.98 0.45 11.61
C ALA A 95 -7.40 0.06 10.25
N GLU A 96 -7.20 -1.22 10.00
CA GLU A 96 -6.73 -1.72 8.70
C GLU A 96 -7.70 -1.37 7.58
N HIS A 97 -8.98 -1.59 7.79
CA HIS A 97 -10.00 -1.29 6.80
C HIS A 97 -10.05 0.21 6.47
N ASP A 98 -10.07 1.05 7.50
CA ASP A 98 -10.13 2.49 7.32
C ASP A 98 -8.86 3.05 6.69
N ALA A 99 -7.70 2.56 7.13
CA ALA A 99 -6.41 2.98 6.57
C ALA A 99 -6.32 2.62 5.08
N CYS A 100 -6.80 1.44 4.70
CA CYS A 100 -6.83 1.01 3.30
C CYS A 100 -7.68 1.94 2.43
N ARG A 101 -8.76 2.45 2.97
CA ARG A 101 -9.64 3.38 2.24
C ARG A 101 -9.04 4.78 2.14
N VAL A 102 -8.37 5.25 3.18
CA VAL A 102 -7.87 6.62 3.29
C VAL A 102 -6.51 6.80 2.61
N GLU A 103 -5.73 5.73 2.48
CA GLU A 103 -4.35 5.80 2.02
C GLU A 103 -4.14 6.50 0.68
N HIS A 104 -5.15 6.48 -0.19
CA HIS A 104 -5.06 7.08 -1.52
C HIS A 104 -5.36 8.58 -1.54
N TYR A 105 -5.92 9.11 -0.48
CA TYR A 105 -6.49 10.46 -0.49
C TYR A 105 -5.79 11.45 0.45
N LEU A 106 -4.93 10.97 1.33
CA LEU A 106 -4.18 11.84 2.23
C LEU A 106 -3.00 12.49 1.52
N SER A 107 -2.81 13.78 1.79
CA SER A 107 -1.61 14.46 1.33
C SER A 107 -0.40 13.98 2.12
N GLN A 108 0.80 14.12 1.54
CA GLN A 108 2.03 13.77 2.25
C GLN A 108 2.23 14.64 3.49
N GLU A 109 1.78 15.89 3.45
CA GLU A 109 1.83 16.77 4.62
C GLU A 109 1.04 16.20 5.79
N SER A 110 -0.17 15.71 5.51
CA SER A 110 -1.00 15.08 6.53
C SER A 110 -0.36 13.80 7.06
N VAL A 111 0.19 12.97 6.17
CA VAL A 111 0.84 11.73 6.57
C VAL A 111 2.03 12.00 7.48
N VAL A 112 2.86 12.98 7.14
CA VAL A 112 4.02 13.36 7.96
C VAL A 112 3.57 13.85 9.34
N SER A 113 2.53 14.68 9.40
CA SER A 113 2.02 15.20 10.67
C SER A 113 1.45 14.09 11.55
N ILE A 114 0.68 13.18 10.96
CA ILE A 114 0.14 12.02 11.68
C ILE A 114 1.27 11.12 12.17
N GLY A 115 2.28 10.90 11.33
CA GLY A 115 3.44 10.09 11.69
C GLY A 115 4.21 10.66 12.87
N GLY A 116 4.36 11.98 12.93
CA GLY A 116 4.97 12.65 14.07
C GLY A 116 4.20 12.42 15.36
N LEU A 117 2.88 12.52 15.29
CA LEU A 117 2.01 12.28 16.45
C LEU A 117 2.08 10.82 16.90
N VAL A 118 2.11 9.88 15.97
CA VAL A 118 2.25 8.45 16.30
C VAL A 118 3.56 8.20 17.05
N GLY A 119 4.64 8.82 16.61
CA GLY A 119 5.93 8.73 17.28
C GLY A 119 5.85 9.23 18.73
N GLU A 120 5.20 10.35 18.97
CA GLU A 120 5.01 10.91 20.30
C GLU A 120 4.17 9.97 21.18
N LEU A 121 3.07 9.42 20.63
CA LEU A 121 2.23 8.48 21.36
C LEU A 121 2.99 7.21 21.72
N SER A 122 3.82 6.71 20.81
CA SER A 122 4.64 5.54 21.07
C SER A 122 5.65 5.78 22.20
N LEU A 123 6.24 6.95 22.25
CA LEU A 123 7.17 7.34 23.32
C LEU A 123 6.44 7.40 24.68
N ILE A 124 5.24 7.92 24.71
CA ILE A 124 4.42 7.97 25.92
C ILE A 124 4.13 6.54 26.41
N HIS A 125 3.76 5.64 25.50
CA HIS A 125 3.47 4.25 25.86
C HIS A 125 4.71 3.53 26.38
N ILE A 126 5.87 3.79 25.80
CA ILE A 126 7.13 3.20 26.24
C ILE A 126 7.49 3.67 27.66
N SER A 127 7.21 4.93 27.98
CA SER A 127 7.51 5.48 29.31
C SER A 127 6.49 5.08 30.38
N GLU A 128 5.42 4.40 30.01
CA GLU A 128 4.40 3.90 30.94
C GLU A 128 4.34 2.37 30.91
N PRO A 129 5.34 1.68 31.48
CA PRO A 129 5.48 0.24 31.32
C PRO A 129 4.39 -0.60 31.95
N THR A 130 3.63 -0.06 32.87
CA THR A 130 2.56 -0.78 33.55
C THR A 130 1.24 -0.76 32.81
N ARG A 131 1.18 -0.07 31.70
CA ARG A 131 -0.05 0.05 30.93
C ARG A 131 -0.26 -1.20 30.07
N HIS A 132 -1.42 -1.78 30.18
CA HIS A 132 -1.79 -2.98 29.43
C HIS A 132 -3.09 -2.79 28.70
#